data_e38e382eb7b4dbbab04260171d801292
#
_entry.id   e38e382eb7b4dbbab04260171d801292
#
_cell.length_a   1.000
_cell.length_b   1.000
_cell.length_c   1.000
_cell.angle_alpha   90.00
_cell.angle_beta   90.00
_cell.angle_gamma   90.00
#
_symmetry.space_group_name_H-M   'P 1'
#
loop_
_entity.id
_entity.type
_entity.pdbx_description
1 polymer ?
#
loop_
_entity_poly.entity_id
_entity_poly.type
_entity_poly.pdbx_seq_one_letter_code
_entity_poly.pdbx_strand_id
1 'polypeptide(L)'
;MKKNILYSILVSCTAVLALVSCSKEYLDTQPEYAASPDVIFSDADAARLAVNGLSKMMTTQYLSTQGMNGEGTIKSWYGNFTGNDMQKCNQTGWAALWNSTYQERDTSPYDYYPWFYYYKLVGNANQVICGIETDGEDVASELKFIKAQALCFRAYSFFMLSQLYSHRWVDSNNGADPGIVLRIDLSDGAQGLSTLAETYKQVYDDLDLAISLFKASGISRGKGEFYAPDLEVAYAIYARAALTREDWATAAQYAALARADHPLMSESQYLDSGFNEPNDEWIWGVYEASDQTIYYYSFYAYQGSNASSSNCRSYPTAISKELYDQIPETDSRRRLWLEPTEEEYAESKLNKTTGRSTGLLQTRAFKEFGDKLYSTSLVFMYMQFKHMCSFYPGGGSFNIFRSAEMYLTEAEADCHLNKEAEAQKLLNELNKNHDSAYNCTKTGDDLLTEVKLYRRIDLWGEGFDWFDYKRWKQPIVRKSIADGGSFHSTFAITLKPTDANNWTWVIPNKEKDYNDLIK
;
A
#
# COMPACT_ATOMS: atom_id res chain seq x y z
N MET A 1 58.65 52.46 32.07
CA MET A 1 58.44 52.34 30.64
C MET A 1 58.68 50.92 30.06
N LYS A 2 59.77 50.22 30.44
CA LYS A 2 60.07 48.90 29.85
C LYS A 2 59.07 47.76 30.21
N LYS A 3 58.39 47.77 31.35
CA LYS A 3 57.39 46.77 31.74
C LYS A 3 56.06 46.88 30.95
N ASN A 4 55.63 48.08 30.61
CA ASN A 4 54.38 48.29 29.89
C ASN A 4 54.47 47.91 28.38
N ILE A 5 55.71 48.02 27.83
CA ILE A 5 55.92 47.60 26.40
C ILE A 5 55.93 46.07 26.31
N LEU A 6 56.42 45.34 27.32
CA LEU A 6 56.43 43.88 27.36
C LEU A 6 55.00 43.33 27.49
N TYR A 7 54.10 43.96 28.26
CA TYR A 7 52.68 43.59 28.38
C TYR A 7 51.89 43.86 27.07
N SER A 8 52.19 44.99 26.40
CA SER A 8 51.54 45.27 25.13
C SER A 8 51.97 44.31 24.04
N ILE A 9 53.19 43.87 23.95
CA ILE A 9 53.69 42.89 23.00
C ILE A 9 53.12 41.51 23.32
N LEU A 10 52.99 41.12 24.59
CA LEU A 10 52.41 39.83 24.97
C LEU A 10 50.91 39.75 24.64
N VAL A 11 50.14 40.82 24.88
CA VAL A 11 48.73 40.93 24.57
C VAL A 11 48.48 40.94 23.02
N SER A 12 49.36 41.62 22.26
CA SER A 12 49.28 41.61 20.80
C SER A 12 49.60 40.25 20.21
N CYS A 13 50.57 39.50 20.73
CA CYS A 13 50.90 38.14 20.27
C CYS A 13 49.80 37.13 20.61
N THR A 14 49.13 37.26 21.79
CA THR A 14 48.00 36.39 22.15
C THR A 14 46.75 36.68 21.28
N ALA A 15 46.50 37.93 20.92
CA ALA A 15 45.39 38.30 20.03
C ALA A 15 45.58 37.81 18.57
N VAL A 16 46.83 37.78 18.07
CA VAL A 16 47.15 37.25 16.74
C VAL A 16 47.07 35.72 16.69
N LEU A 17 47.42 35.02 17.77
CA LEU A 17 47.28 33.57 17.88
C LEU A 17 45.81 33.10 17.98
N ALA A 18 44.89 33.95 18.45
CA ALA A 18 43.48 33.65 18.52
C ALA A 18 42.74 33.81 17.17
N LEU A 19 43.36 34.45 16.18
CA LEU A 19 42.75 34.67 14.85
C LEU A 19 43.14 33.62 13.79
N VAL A 20 44.02 32.66 14.13
CA VAL A 20 44.48 31.61 13.20
C VAL A 20 43.79 30.25 13.48
N SER A 21 42.87 30.19 14.44
CA SER A 21 42.26 28.92 14.90
C SER A 21 40.82 28.72 14.44
N CYS A 22 40.53 29.03 13.20
CA CYS A 22 39.29 28.52 12.54
C CYS A 22 39.62 28.23 11.09
N SER A 23 40.36 27.15 10.82
CA SER A 23 40.32 26.55 9.51
C SER A 23 38.96 25.87 9.36
N LYS A 24 38.29 26.05 8.23
CA LYS A 24 37.02 25.36 7.89
C LYS A 24 37.12 23.84 8.07
N GLU A 25 38.32 23.29 7.98
CA GLU A 25 38.63 21.86 8.14
C GLU A 25 38.40 21.34 9.58
N TYR A 26 38.44 22.20 10.62
CA TYR A 26 38.19 21.78 12.01
C TYR A 26 36.70 21.61 12.35
N LEU A 27 35.80 22.17 11.52
CA LEU A 27 34.35 22.02 11.64
C LEU A 27 33.82 20.92 10.75
N ASP A 28 34.66 20.33 9.90
CA ASP A 28 34.31 19.23 8.97
C ASP A 28 34.74 17.88 9.58
N THR A 29 34.50 17.70 10.86
CA THR A 29 34.72 16.40 11.52
C THR A 29 33.59 15.46 11.11
N GLN A 30 33.87 14.59 10.16
CA GLN A 30 33.05 13.43 9.89
C GLN A 30 32.95 12.57 11.17
N PRO A 31 31.74 12.09 11.55
CA PRO A 31 31.61 11.18 12.68
C PRO A 31 32.49 9.94 12.45
N GLU A 32 33.36 9.61 13.40
CA GLU A 32 34.31 8.47 13.28
C GLU A 32 33.67 7.11 13.00
N TYR A 33 32.33 7.02 13.09
CA TYR A 33 31.53 5.79 12.90
C TYR A 33 30.38 5.94 11.93
N ALA A 34 30.26 7.04 11.17
CA ALA A 34 29.27 7.20 10.11
C ALA A 34 29.98 7.52 8.79
N ALA A 35 29.82 6.65 7.81
CA ALA A 35 30.28 6.95 6.47
C ALA A 35 29.53 8.18 5.93
N SER A 36 30.25 9.10 5.25
CA SER A 36 29.58 10.24 4.61
C SER A 36 28.67 9.76 3.47
N PRO A 37 27.62 10.49 3.13
CA PRO A 37 26.77 10.15 1.99
C PRO A 37 27.58 9.85 0.71
N ASP A 38 28.60 10.65 0.41
CA ASP A 38 29.45 10.46 -0.77
C ASP A 38 30.19 9.11 -0.77
N VAL A 39 30.60 8.61 0.41
CA VAL A 39 31.24 7.29 0.56
C VAL A 39 30.22 6.16 0.41
N ILE A 40 29.03 6.33 0.99
CA ILE A 40 27.96 5.31 0.93
C ILE A 40 27.51 5.12 -0.52
N PHE A 41 27.31 6.20 -1.27
CA PHE A 41 26.73 6.13 -2.60
C PHE A 41 27.73 5.99 -3.76
N SER A 42 29.03 6.01 -3.46
CA SER A 42 30.08 5.61 -4.43
C SER A 42 30.35 4.11 -4.42
N ASP A 43 29.94 3.37 -3.39
CA ASP A 43 30.08 1.93 -3.24
C ASP A 43 28.73 1.23 -3.45
N ALA A 44 28.67 0.30 -4.40
CA ALA A 44 27.42 -0.37 -4.77
C ALA A 44 26.86 -1.25 -3.63
N ASP A 45 27.72 -1.88 -2.81
CA ASP A 45 27.27 -2.71 -1.70
C ASP A 45 26.69 -1.86 -0.57
N ALA A 46 27.33 -0.72 -0.26
CA ALA A 46 26.83 0.23 0.72
C ALA A 46 25.51 0.89 0.24
N ALA A 47 25.43 1.29 -1.03
CA ALA A 47 24.21 1.84 -1.61
C ALA A 47 23.05 0.81 -1.63
N ARG A 48 23.35 -0.48 -1.86
CA ARG A 48 22.37 -1.58 -1.80
C ARG A 48 21.78 -1.75 -0.39
N LEU A 49 22.61 -1.60 0.65
CA LEU A 49 22.09 -1.61 2.02
C LEU A 49 21.12 -0.45 2.29
N ALA A 50 21.40 0.74 1.74
CA ALA A 50 20.52 1.88 1.88
C ALA A 50 19.14 1.64 1.21
N VAL A 51 19.11 1.10 -0.02
CA VAL A 51 17.84 0.81 -0.70
C VAL A 51 17.09 -0.38 -0.07
N ASN A 52 17.80 -1.40 0.44
CA ASN A 52 17.18 -2.47 1.22
C ASN A 52 16.54 -1.94 2.51
N GLY A 53 17.11 -0.86 3.07
CA GLY A 53 16.52 -0.13 4.18
C GLY A 53 15.12 0.42 3.86
N LEU A 54 14.86 0.84 2.61
CA LEU A 54 13.52 1.29 2.17
C LEU A 54 12.51 0.14 2.21
N SER A 55 12.88 -1.05 1.71
CA SER A 55 12.02 -2.25 1.83
C SER A 55 11.74 -2.59 3.31
N LYS A 56 12.75 -2.49 4.17
CA LYS A 56 12.60 -2.74 5.62
C LYS A 56 11.66 -1.73 6.28
N MET A 57 11.67 -0.48 5.85
CA MET A 57 10.75 0.55 6.37
C MET A 57 9.29 0.19 6.13
N MET A 58 8.97 -0.59 5.11
CA MET A 58 7.60 -1.02 4.80
C MET A 58 7.01 -2.02 5.81
N THR A 59 7.81 -2.60 6.69
CA THR A 59 7.40 -3.51 7.77
C THR A 59 7.71 -2.99 9.17
N THR A 60 8.07 -1.72 9.31
CA THR A 60 8.47 -1.15 10.60
C THR A 60 7.29 -0.46 11.28
N GLN A 61 7.22 -0.58 12.62
CA GLN A 61 6.27 0.17 13.42
C GLN A 61 6.74 1.63 13.59
N TYR A 62 5.80 2.57 13.42
CA TYR A 62 6.07 4.00 13.52
C TYR A 62 5.28 4.68 14.63
N LEU A 63 5.74 5.87 15.01
CA LEU A 63 5.10 6.78 15.96
C LEU A 63 4.84 6.15 17.33
N SER A 64 5.52 5.05 17.67
CA SER A 64 5.29 4.27 18.90
C SER A 64 3.81 3.99 19.16
N THR A 65 3.01 3.93 18.08
CA THR A 65 1.55 3.79 18.14
C THR A 65 1.15 2.40 17.66
N GLN A 66 0.30 1.78 18.45
CA GLN A 66 -0.27 0.49 18.18
C GLN A 66 -0.97 0.48 16.80
N GLY A 67 -0.57 -0.43 15.94
CA GLY A 67 -1.21 -0.62 14.63
C GLY A 67 -0.61 0.17 13.47
N MET A 68 0.38 1.01 13.70
CA MET A 68 1.02 1.79 12.63
C MET A 68 2.28 1.06 12.13
N ASN A 69 2.10 -0.04 11.43
CA ASN A 69 3.14 -0.94 10.93
C ASN A 69 3.27 -0.88 9.40
N GLY A 70 4.00 0.11 8.90
CA GLY A 70 4.36 0.22 7.50
C GLY A 70 3.18 0.06 6.52
N GLU A 71 3.44 -0.58 5.40
CA GLU A 71 2.47 -0.76 4.31
C GLU A 71 1.29 -1.67 4.69
N GLY A 72 1.51 -2.63 5.59
CA GLY A 72 0.44 -3.52 6.07
C GLY A 72 -0.73 -2.77 6.71
N THR A 73 -0.45 -1.69 7.43
CA THR A 73 -1.49 -0.81 8.00
C THR A 73 -2.21 -0.02 6.92
N ILE A 74 -1.50 0.49 5.92
CA ILE A 74 -2.12 1.21 4.80
C ILE A 74 -3.11 0.29 4.08
N LYS A 75 -2.69 -0.92 3.72
CA LYS A 75 -3.56 -1.91 3.06
C LYS A 75 -4.77 -2.27 3.91
N SER A 76 -4.57 -2.56 5.20
CA SER A 76 -5.65 -3.03 6.08
C SER A 76 -6.61 -1.91 6.48
N TRP A 77 -6.10 -0.79 7.00
CA TRP A 77 -6.94 0.25 7.59
C TRP A 77 -7.51 1.22 6.56
N TYR A 78 -6.68 1.65 5.59
CA TYR A 78 -7.06 2.68 4.63
C TYR A 78 -7.60 2.10 3.33
N GLY A 79 -7.17 0.91 2.95
CA GLY A 79 -7.64 0.24 1.75
C GLY A 79 -8.83 -0.69 1.97
N ASN A 80 -8.78 -1.55 3.01
CA ASN A 80 -9.79 -2.60 3.21
C ASN A 80 -10.91 -2.17 4.15
N PHE A 81 -10.59 -1.83 5.42
CA PHE A 81 -11.64 -1.63 6.45
C PHE A 81 -12.44 -0.34 6.28
N THR A 82 -11.91 0.64 5.56
CA THR A 82 -12.64 1.84 5.15
C THR A 82 -13.49 1.61 3.91
N GLY A 83 -13.30 0.51 3.18
CA GLY A 83 -13.98 0.14 1.96
C GLY A 83 -15.40 -0.40 2.16
N ASN A 84 -15.96 -1.01 1.12
CA ASN A 84 -17.33 -1.51 1.05
C ASN A 84 -17.47 -3.01 1.30
N ASP A 85 -16.46 -3.79 0.95
CA ASP A 85 -16.59 -5.23 0.73
C ASP A 85 -15.95 -6.08 1.83
N MET A 86 -15.13 -5.47 2.71
CA MET A 86 -14.57 -6.15 3.87
C MET A 86 -15.11 -5.56 5.18
N GLN A 87 -15.49 -6.44 6.10
CA GLN A 87 -15.90 -6.04 7.44
C GLN A 87 -15.01 -6.63 8.53
N LYS A 88 -14.92 -5.90 9.64
CA LYS A 88 -14.60 -6.48 10.95
C LYS A 88 -15.89 -6.95 11.60
N CYS A 89 -15.96 -8.24 11.95
CA CYS A 89 -17.19 -8.86 12.43
C CYS A 89 -17.62 -8.40 13.85
N ASN A 90 -16.74 -7.74 14.57
CA ASN A 90 -17.02 -7.22 15.89
C ASN A 90 -16.49 -5.79 16.05
N GLN A 91 -17.06 -5.03 17.00
CA GLN A 91 -16.66 -3.63 17.21
C GLN A 91 -15.29 -3.53 17.86
N THR A 92 -14.44 -2.65 17.29
CA THR A 92 -13.11 -2.32 17.82
C THR A 92 -13.02 -0.84 18.17
N GLY A 93 -11.94 -0.43 18.84
CA GLY A 93 -11.65 0.97 19.14
C GLY A 93 -11.40 1.86 17.92
N TRP A 94 -11.21 1.28 16.70
CA TRP A 94 -10.96 2.01 15.45
C TRP A 94 -12.21 2.24 14.59
N ALA A 95 -13.41 1.98 15.11
CA ALA A 95 -14.65 2.13 14.37
C ALA A 95 -14.81 3.53 13.71
N ALA A 96 -14.40 4.59 14.41
CA ALA A 96 -14.46 5.95 13.89
C ALA A 96 -13.55 6.16 12.66
N LEU A 97 -12.37 5.50 12.61
CA LEU A 97 -11.49 5.50 11.45
C LEU A 97 -12.20 4.82 10.26
N TRP A 98 -12.72 3.62 10.46
CA TRP A 98 -13.31 2.82 9.38
C TRP A 98 -14.66 3.35 8.89
N ASN A 99 -15.31 4.18 9.69
CA ASN A 99 -16.51 4.93 9.29
C ASN A 99 -16.18 6.34 8.73
N SER A 100 -14.94 6.57 8.31
CA SER A 100 -14.46 7.80 7.67
C SER A 100 -14.59 9.06 8.55
N THR A 101 -14.71 8.92 9.88
CA THR A 101 -14.91 10.07 10.79
C THR A 101 -13.63 10.90 10.98
N TYR A 102 -12.46 10.34 10.67
CA TYR A 102 -11.17 11.01 10.86
C TYR A 102 -10.61 11.71 9.61
N GLN A 103 -11.25 11.56 8.45
CA GLN A 103 -10.76 12.17 7.20
C GLN A 103 -10.72 13.69 7.21
N GLU A 104 -11.52 14.34 8.06
CA GLU A 104 -11.57 15.79 8.21
C GLU A 104 -10.91 16.30 9.49
N ARG A 105 -10.08 15.47 10.16
CA ARG A 105 -9.46 15.78 11.45
C ARG A 105 -7.94 15.84 11.35
N ASP A 106 -7.41 17.01 11.03
CA ASP A 106 -5.97 17.28 10.86
C ASP A 106 -5.12 17.09 12.14
N THR A 107 -5.74 16.98 13.32
CA THR A 107 -5.08 16.64 14.59
C THR A 107 -5.04 15.14 14.89
N SER A 108 -5.68 14.33 14.05
CA SER A 108 -5.76 12.88 14.25
C SER A 108 -4.44 12.19 13.96
N PRO A 109 -3.95 11.28 14.83
CA PRO A 109 -2.79 10.46 14.51
C PRO A 109 -3.03 9.53 13.30
N TYR A 110 -4.30 9.20 13.00
CA TYR A 110 -4.67 8.38 11.83
C TYR A 110 -4.62 9.19 10.53
N ASP A 111 -4.87 10.49 10.58
CA ASP A 111 -4.66 11.38 9.46
C ASP A 111 -3.17 11.62 9.20
N TYR A 112 -2.40 11.77 10.28
CA TYR A 112 -0.96 12.01 10.21
C TYR A 112 -0.14 10.79 9.76
N TYR A 113 -0.57 9.55 10.07
CA TYR A 113 0.25 8.37 9.86
C TYR A 113 0.63 8.12 8.39
N PRO A 114 -0.29 8.10 7.40
CA PRO A 114 0.11 7.89 6.01
C PRO A 114 1.02 9.01 5.49
N TRP A 115 0.77 10.26 5.87
CA TRP A 115 1.61 11.40 5.53
C TRP A 115 3.04 11.21 6.03
N PHE A 116 3.20 10.95 7.32
CA PHE A 116 4.49 10.69 7.94
C PHE A 116 5.21 9.50 7.31
N TYR A 117 4.51 8.40 7.11
CA TYR A 117 5.06 7.15 6.60
C TYR A 117 5.62 7.30 5.18
N TYR A 118 4.83 7.84 4.27
CA TYR A 118 5.27 7.99 2.89
C TYR A 118 6.33 9.08 2.72
N TYR A 119 6.24 10.22 3.42
CA TYR A 119 7.33 11.21 3.36
C TYR A 119 8.61 10.74 4.02
N LYS A 120 8.55 9.84 4.99
CA LYS A 120 9.73 9.17 5.51
C LYS A 120 10.39 8.27 4.45
N LEU A 121 9.60 7.53 3.67
CA LEU A 121 10.11 6.76 2.51
C LEU A 121 10.70 7.71 1.45
N VAL A 122 10.00 8.78 1.09
CA VAL A 122 10.47 9.80 0.13
C VAL A 122 11.83 10.37 0.56
N GLY A 123 11.95 10.82 1.81
CA GLY A 123 13.20 11.42 2.31
C GLY A 123 14.39 10.46 2.25
N ASN A 124 14.17 9.18 2.59
CA ASN A 124 15.24 8.16 2.49
C ASN A 124 15.52 7.78 1.02
N ALA A 125 14.50 7.73 0.17
CA ALA A 125 14.70 7.51 -1.27
C ALA A 125 15.50 8.67 -1.91
N ASN A 126 15.23 9.93 -1.52
CA ASN A 126 15.98 11.09 -1.98
C ASN A 126 17.47 11.01 -1.61
N GLN A 127 17.83 10.47 -0.44
CA GLN A 127 19.24 10.26 -0.09
C GLN A 127 19.94 9.36 -1.13
N VAL A 128 19.30 8.28 -1.55
CA VAL A 128 19.84 7.36 -2.56
C VAL A 128 19.86 8.03 -3.95
N ILE A 129 18.74 8.65 -4.34
CA ILE A 129 18.59 9.26 -5.68
C ILE A 129 19.58 10.39 -5.90
N CYS A 130 19.73 11.29 -4.91
CA CYS A 130 20.64 12.43 -5.00
C CYS A 130 22.11 12.02 -4.77
N GLY A 131 22.35 10.94 -4.01
CA GLY A 131 23.71 10.48 -3.72
C GLY A 131 24.35 9.67 -4.84
N ILE A 132 23.57 9.10 -5.74
CA ILE A 132 24.09 8.32 -6.87
C ILE A 132 24.07 9.15 -8.16
N GLU A 133 25.24 9.49 -8.67
CA GLU A 133 25.41 10.12 -9.99
C GLU A 133 25.28 9.06 -11.10
N THR A 134 24.52 9.35 -12.15
CA THR A 134 24.28 8.42 -13.27
C THR A 134 24.56 9.00 -14.65
N ASP A 135 25.05 10.23 -14.72
CA ASP A 135 25.22 10.96 -16.00
C ASP A 135 26.54 10.64 -16.75
N GLY A 136 27.35 9.69 -16.24
CA GLY A 136 28.61 9.25 -16.84
C GLY A 136 28.49 7.94 -17.63
N GLU A 137 29.31 7.79 -18.68
CA GLU A 137 29.39 6.52 -19.45
C GLU A 137 29.95 5.37 -18.61
N ASP A 138 30.82 5.66 -17.63
CA ASP A 138 31.52 4.70 -16.77
C ASP A 138 30.76 4.37 -15.45
N VAL A 139 29.50 4.80 -15.29
CA VAL A 139 28.73 4.51 -14.07
C VAL A 139 28.41 3.02 -13.98
N ALA A 140 28.74 2.42 -12.84
CA ALA A 140 28.50 1.00 -12.59
C ALA A 140 27.02 0.62 -12.76
N SER A 141 26.77 -0.53 -13.41
CA SER A 141 25.42 -1.03 -13.66
C SER A 141 24.62 -1.22 -12.37
N GLU A 142 25.26 -1.65 -11.29
CA GLU A 142 24.66 -1.79 -9.96
C GLU A 142 24.14 -0.47 -9.41
N LEU A 143 24.87 0.63 -9.55
CA LEU A 143 24.44 1.95 -9.08
C LEU A 143 23.22 2.45 -9.87
N LYS A 144 23.18 2.22 -11.20
CA LYS A 144 21.99 2.51 -12.02
C LYS A 144 20.78 1.72 -11.53
N PHE A 145 20.96 0.43 -11.25
CA PHE A 145 19.90 -0.44 -10.74
C PHE A 145 19.39 0.02 -9.38
N ILE A 146 20.28 0.36 -8.45
CA ILE A 146 19.95 0.83 -7.09
C ILE A 146 19.20 2.18 -7.12
N LYS A 147 19.67 3.13 -7.97
CA LYS A 147 18.96 4.41 -8.15
C LYS A 147 17.54 4.21 -8.70
N ALA A 148 17.39 3.29 -9.67
CA ALA A 148 16.07 2.94 -10.22
C ALA A 148 15.14 2.37 -9.15
N GLN A 149 15.64 1.53 -8.25
CA GLN A 149 14.86 1.02 -7.12
C GLN A 149 14.38 2.16 -6.21
N ALA A 150 15.25 3.10 -5.85
CA ALA A 150 14.88 4.25 -5.00
C ALA A 150 13.83 5.15 -5.67
N LEU A 151 13.93 5.34 -7.00
CA LEU A 151 12.91 6.06 -7.78
C LEU A 151 11.54 5.36 -7.74
N CYS A 152 11.50 4.02 -7.77
CA CYS A 152 10.25 3.27 -7.59
C CYS A 152 9.60 3.52 -6.22
N PHE A 153 10.39 3.53 -5.13
CA PHE A 153 9.88 3.85 -3.80
C PHE A 153 9.33 5.27 -3.71
N ARG A 154 10.02 6.26 -4.32
CA ARG A 154 9.55 7.64 -4.33
C ARG A 154 8.28 7.82 -5.14
N ALA A 155 8.25 7.28 -6.35
CA ALA A 155 7.06 7.31 -7.22
C ALA A 155 5.85 6.67 -6.55
N TYR A 156 6.01 5.48 -5.98
CA TYR A 156 4.96 4.79 -5.23
C TYR A 156 4.46 5.61 -4.05
N SER A 157 5.37 6.21 -3.29
CA SER A 157 5.01 7.04 -2.12
C SER A 157 4.23 8.29 -2.53
N PHE A 158 4.65 9.02 -3.56
CA PHE A 158 3.92 10.19 -4.08
C PHE A 158 2.55 9.80 -4.63
N PHE A 159 2.47 8.69 -5.33
CA PHE A 159 1.20 8.15 -5.81
C PHE A 159 0.24 7.83 -4.66
N MET A 160 0.68 7.12 -3.63
CA MET A 160 -0.16 6.76 -2.48
C MET A 160 -0.58 8.00 -1.67
N LEU A 161 0.31 8.97 -1.49
CA LEU A 161 -0.04 10.26 -0.88
C LEU A 161 -1.14 10.98 -1.68
N SER A 162 -1.04 11.01 -3.01
CA SER A 162 -2.04 11.65 -3.86
C SER A 162 -3.41 10.98 -3.75
N GLN A 163 -3.46 9.65 -3.66
CA GLN A 163 -4.72 8.93 -3.48
C GLN A 163 -5.42 9.28 -2.15
N LEU A 164 -4.65 9.54 -1.09
CA LEU A 164 -5.20 9.87 0.22
C LEU A 164 -5.53 11.35 0.34
N TYR A 165 -4.60 12.24 0.00
CA TYR A 165 -4.64 13.67 0.33
C TYR A 165 -5.01 14.59 -0.84
N SER A 166 -5.37 14.04 -2.02
CA SER A 166 -5.86 14.83 -3.14
C SER A 166 -7.23 14.36 -3.58
N HIS A 167 -7.95 15.20 -4.32
CA HIS A 167 -9.20 14.80 -4.95
C HIS A 167 -8.97 13.63 -5.92
N ARG A 168 -10.01 12.82 -6.18
CA ARG A 168 -9.98 11.87 -7.30
C ARG A 168 -9.83 12.63 -8.61
N TRP A 169 -9.20 12.00 -9.61
CA TRP A 169 -8.87 12.69 -10.86
C TRP A 169 -10.09 13.33 -11.54
N VAL A 170 -11.21 12.59 -11.64
CA VAL A 170 -12.44 13.07 -12.29
C VAL A 170 -13.03 14.34 -11.66
N ASP A 171 -12.72 14.62 -10.40
CA ASP A 171 -13.21 15.80 -9.65
C ASP A 171 -12.12 16.87 -9.44
N SER A 172 -10.96 16.76 -10.10
CA SER A 172 -9.77 17.58 -9.84
C SER A 172 -9.54 18.73 -10.82
N ASN A 173 -10.54 19.14 -11.59
CA ASN A 173 -10.38 20.14 -12.65
C ASN A 173 -9.22 19.81 -13.62
N ASN A 174 -9.18 18.58 -14.12
CA ASN A 174 -8.08 18.05 -14.93
C ASN A 174 -6.72 18.16 -14.23
N GLY A 175 -6.69 17.93 -12.92
CA GLY A 175 -5.49 17.97 -12.11
C GLY A 175 -5.05 19.35 -11.66
N ALA A 176 -5.84 20.40 -11.86
CA ALA A 176 -5.52 21.76 -11.38
C ALA A 176 -5.73 21.92 -9.86
N ASP A 177 -6.52 21.05 -9.24
CA ASP A 177 -6.73 21.04 -7.81
C ASP A 177 -5.43 20.68 -7.05
N PRO A 178 -5.36 21.00 -5.75
CA PRO A 178 -4.17 20.69 -4.94
C PRO A 178 -3.77 19.22 -4.97
N GLY A 179 -2.50 19.00 -5.20
CA GLY A 179 -1.80 17.72 -5.06
C GLY A 179 -1.16 17.58 -3.70
N ILE A 180 0.12 17.21 -3.68
CA ILE A 180 0.92 16.99 -2.48
C ILE A 180 2.16 17.89 -2.48
N VAL A 181 2.97 17.84 -1.42
CA VAL A 181 4.29 18.49 -1.40
C VAL A 181 5.29 17.62 -2.15
N LEU A 182 5.87 18.12 -3.24
CA LEU A 182 6.85 17.38 -4.05
C LEU A 182 8.27 17.59 -3.53
N ARG A 183 8.65 16.87 -2.48
CA ARG A 183 10.01 16.85 -1.94
C ARG A 183 10.88 15.92 -2.79
N ILE A 184 11.57 16.49 -3.77
CA ILE A 184 12.33 15.72 -4.78
C ILE A 184 13.85 15.76 -4.56
N ASP A 185 14.32 16.52 -3.58
CA ASP A 185 15.73 16.72 -3.25
C ASP A 185 15.95 16.61 -1.73
N LEU A 186 17.12 17.02 -1.26
CA LEU A 186 17.53 16.98 0.15
C LEU A 186 17.25 18.29 0.90
N SER A 187 16.53 19.22 0.29
CA SER A 187 16.17 20.48 0.95
C SER A 187 15.14 20.24 2.08
N ASP A 188 15.29 20.98 3.19
CA ASP A 188 14.45 20.93 4.37
C ASP A 188 13.54 22.16 4.55
N GLY A 189 13.59 23.09 3.58
CA GLY A 189 12.79 24.31 3.60
C GLY A 189 11.29 24.09 3.44
N ALA A 190 10.50 25.12 3.80
CA ALA A 190 9.06 25.14 3.54
C ALA A 190 8.78 25.05 2.02
N GLN A 191 7.79 24.23 1.66
CA GLN A 191 7.41 23.98 0.26
C GLN A 191 5.88 23.88 0.14
N GLY A 192 5.29 24.59 -0.82
CA GLY A 192 3.85 24.56 -1.06
C GLY A 192 3.36 23.27 -1.69
N LEU A 193 2.04 23.12 -1.75
CA LEU A 193 1.43 22.03 -2.48
C LEU A 193 1.64 22.22 -3.99
N SER A 194 1.94 21.14 -4.68
CA SER A 194 1.81 21.07 -6.13
C SER A 194 0.35 21.02 -6.55
N THR A 195 0.08 21.13 -7.84
CA THR A 195 -1.17 20.65 -8.40
C THR A 195 -1.18 19.13 -8.49
N LEU A 196 -2.36 18.52 -8.57
CA LEU A 196 -2.46 17.07 -8.77
C LEU A 196 -1.84 16.63 -10.12
N ALA A 197 -1.94 17.45 -11.16
CA ALA A 197 -1.30 17.20 -12.44
C ALA A 197 0.24 17.18 -12.32
N GLU A 198 0.84 18.12 -11.58
CA GLU A 198 2.28 18.12 -11.30
C GLU A 198 2.69 16.92 -10.45
N THR A 199 1.86 16.50 -9.50
CA THR A 199 2.09 15.28 -8.72
C THR A 199 2.18 14.05 -9.62
N TYR A 200 1.22 13.82 -10.51
CA TYR A 200 1.26 12.69 -11.45
C TYR A 200 2.40 12.81 -12.45
N LYS A 201 2.73 14.04 -12.88
CA LYS A 201 3.90 14.26 -13.74
C LYS A 201 5.19 13.80 -13.05
N GLN A 202 5.39 14.15 -11.77
CA GLN A 202 6.57 13.72 -11.01
C GLN A 202 6.60 12.20 -10.82
N VAL A 203 5.44 11.56 -10.56
CA VAL A 203 5.36 10.10 -10.49
C VAL A 203 5.80 9.47 -11.82
N TYR A 204 5.36 10.02 -12.95
CA TYR A 204 5.73 9.52 -14.28
C TYR A 204 7.20 9.79 -14.60
N ASP A 205 7.73 10.99 -14.30
CA ASP A 205 9.14 11.33 -14.51
C ASP A 205 10.06 10.37 -13.72
N ASP A 206 9.72 10.05 -12.46
CA ASP A 206 10.48 9.11 -11.65
C ASP A 206 10.45 7.68 -12.25
N LEU A 207 9.30 7.24 -12.73
CA LEU A 207 9.14 5.91 -13.33
C LEU A 207 9.81 5.81 -14.71
N ASP A 208 9.73 6.84 -15.53
CA ASP A 208 10.42 6.89 -16.83
C ASP A 208 11.94 6.81 -16.64
N LEU A 209 12.47 7.54 -15.66
CA LEU A 209 13.88 7.47 -15.30
C LEU A 209 14.24 6.09 -14.71
N ALA A 210 13.43 5.54 -13.82
CA ALA A 210 13.65 4.21 -13.25
C ALA A 210 13.70 3.13 -14.35
N ILE A 211 12.74 3.14 -15.28
CA ILE A 211 12.67 2.21 -16.42
C ILE A 211 13.92 2.35 -17.30
N SER A 212 14.34 3.59 -17.59
CA SER A 212 15.56 3.84 -18.38
C SER A 212 16.80 3.27 -17.68
N LEU A 213 16.94 3.50 -16.37
CA LEU A 213 18.08 3.04 -15.58
C LEU A 213 18.09 1.51 -15.41
N PHE A 214 16.93 0.86 -15.17
CA PHE A 214 16.83 -0.60 -15.14
C PHE A 214 17.29 -1.21 -16.46
N LYS A 215 16.81 -0.69 -17.59
CA LYS A 215 17.23 -1.16 -18.93
C LYS A 215 18.72 -0.91 -19.19
N ALA A 216 19.24 0.26 -18.80
CA ALA A 216 20.65 0.60 -18.97
C ALA A 216 21.57 -0.21 -18.03
N SER A 217 21.10 -0.67 -16.89
CA SER A 217 21.85 -1.53 -15.98
C SER A 217 22.02 -2.95 -16.51
N GLY A 218 21.03 -3.46 -17.22
CA GLY A 218 20.96 -4.86 -17.66
C GLY A 218 20.86 -5.86 -16.51
N ILE A 219 20.57 -5.41 -15.30
CA ILE A 219 20.47 -6.24 -14.09
C ILE A 219 19.01 -6.57 -13.83
N SER A 220 18.74 -7.82 -13.44
CA SER A 220 17.48 -8.27 -12.87
C SER A 220 17.67 -8.57 -11.39
N ARG A 221 16.60 -8.42 -10.58
CA ARG A 221 16.65 -8.78 -9.14
C ARG A 221 16.95 -10.27 -8.97
N GLY A 222 17.56 -10.61 -7.83
CA GLY A 222 17.84 -11.99 -7.48
C GLY A 222 16.56 -12.82 -7.28
N LYS A 223 16.64 -14.12 -7.54
CA LYS A 223 15.52 -15.03 -7.29
C LYS A 223 15.15 -15.01 -5.79
N GLY A 224 13.89 -14.77 -5.50
CA GLY A 224 13.37 -14.65 -4.12
C GLY A 224 13.48 -13.23 -3.52
N GLU A 225 14.07 -12.26 -4.22
CA GLU A 225 14.12 -10.85 -3.78
C GLU A 225 12.85 -10.08 -4.19
N PHE A 226 11.69 -10.71 -4.04
CA PHE A 226 10.38 -10.12 -4.38
C PHE A 226 10.09 -8.78 -3.68
N TYR A 227 10.86 -8.44 -2.64
CA TYR A 227 10.78 -7.17 -1.91
C TYR A 227 11.58 -6.03 -2.55
N ALA A 228 12.48 -6.34 -3.46
CA ALA A 228 13.29 -5.35 -4.16
C ALA A 228 12.60 -4.95 -5.48
N PRO A 229 12.36 -3.65 -5.73
CA PRO A 229 11.84 -3.20 -7.01
C PRO A 229 12.77 -3.55 -8.18
N ASP A 230 12.18 -3.86 -9.33
CA ASP A 230 12.83 -4.07 -10.63
C ASP A 230 12.01 -3.42 -11.74
N LEU A 231 12.33 -3.77 -13.00
CA LEU A 231 11.66 -3.20 -14.16
C LEU A 231 10.16 -3.46 -14.18
N GLU A 232 9.73 -4.68 -13.80
CA GLU A 232 8.33 -5.10 -13.77
C GLU A 232 7.57 -4.37 -12.64
N VAL A 233 8.23 -4.10 -11.52
CA VAL A 233 7.66 -3.27 -10.43
C VAL A 233 7.44 -1.83 -10.90
N ALA A 234 8.40 -1.24 -11.63
CA ALA A 234 8.23 0.09 -12.21
C ALA A 234 7.00 0.14 -13.15
N TYR A 235 6.84 -0.87 -14.00
CA TYR A 235 5.66 -1.01 -14.87
C TYR A 235 4.36 -1.14 -14.07
N ALA A 236 4.34 -1.93 -12.99
CA ALA A 236 3.15 -2.13 -12.16
C ALA A 236 2.73 -0.84 -11.43
N ILE A 237 3.69 -0.08 -10.89
CA ILE A 237 3.42 1.23 -10.27
C ILE A 237 2.84 2.19 -11.32
N TYR A 238 3.43 2.23 -12.52
CA TYR A 238 2.99 3.07 -13.62
C TYR A 238 1.55 2.73 -14.02
N ALA A 239 1.25 1.46 -14.22
CA ALA A 239 -0.09 0.97 -14.58
C ALA A 239 -1.16 1.39 -13.57
N ARG A 240 -0.90 1.20 -12.26
CA ARG A 240 -1.85 1.58 -11.20
C ARG A 240 -2.01 3.11 -11.10
N ALA A 241 -0.93 3.88 -11.22
CA ALA A 241 -0.99 5.33 -11.22
C ALA A 241 -1.76 5.87 -12.43
N ALA A 242 -1.51 5.33 -13.62
CA ALA A 242 -2.19 5.70 -14.85
C ALA A 242 -3.69 5.36 -14.80
N LEU A 243 -4.06 4.17 -14.29
CA LEU A 243 -5.45 3.78 -14.06
C LEU A 243 -6.18 4.78 -13.15
N THR A 244 -5.53 5.18 -12.06
CA THR A 244 -6.11 6.12 -11.07
C THR A 244 -6.25 7.53 -11.64
N ARG A 245 -5.36 7.91 -12.55
CA ARG A 245 -5.38 9.18 -13.29
C ARG A 245 -6.35 9.16 -14.48
N GLU A 246 -6.96 8.01 -14.81
CA GLU A 246 -7.78 7.82 -16.00
C GLU A 246 -6.99 7.96 -17.33
N ASP A 247 -5.67 7.71 -17.29
CA ASP A 247 -4.80 7.62 -18.47
C ASP A 247 -4.83 6.17 -19.00
N TRP A 248 -5.94 5.84 -19.64
CA TRP A 248 -6.28 4.46 -20.01
C TRP A 248 -5.27 3.80 -20.93
N ALA A 249 -4.73 4.53 -21.90
CA ALA A 249 -3.76 3.98 -22.85
C ALA A 249 -2.46 3.59 -22.16
N THR A 250 -1.96 4.46 -21.28
CA THR A 250 -0.77 4.21 -20.46
C THR A 250 -1.01 3.08 -19.46
N ALA A 251 -2.19 3.04 -18.82
CA ALA A 251 -2.57 1.97 -17.89
C ALA A 251 -2.56 0.59 -18.56
N ALA A 252 -3.20 0.45 -19.72
CA ALA A 252 -3.24 -0.82 -20.47
C ALA A 252 -1.82 -1.25 -20.91
N GLN A 253 -1.02 -0.32 -21.45
CA GLN A 253 0.33 -0.60 -21.92
C GLN A 253 1.22 -1.14 -20.79
N TYR A 254 1.29 -0.44 -19.67
CA TYR A 254 2.18 -0.83 -18.58
C TYR A 254 1.66 -2.02 -17.77
N ALA A 255 0.35 -2.22 -17.70
CA ALA A 255 -0.22 -3.43 -17.10
C ALA A 255 0.16 -4.69 -17.90
N ALA A 256 0.08 -4.64 -19.23
CA ALA A 256 0.51 -5.73 -20.09
C ALA A 256 2.02 -6.04 -19.93
N LEU A 257 2.87 -5.00 -19.82
CA LEU A 257 4.30 -5.17 -19.59
C LEU A 257 4.60 -5.75 -18.21
N ALA A 258 3.92 -5.29 -17.17
CA ALA A 258 4.16 -5.71 -15.79
C ALA A 258 3.82 -7.19 -15.54
N ARG A 259 2.79 -7.74 -16.23
CA ARG A 259 2.34 -9.12 -16.05
C ARG A 259 3.01 -10.15 -16.97
N ALA A 260 3.82 -9.70 -17.94
CA ALA A 260 4.29 -10.55 -19.05
C ALA A 260 5.01 -11.82 -18.55
N ASP A 261 5.84 -11.71 -17.52
CA ASP A 261 6.63 -12.81 -16.97
C ASP A 261 6.09 -13.32 -15.60
N HIS A 262 4.87 -12.89 -15.23
CA HIS A 262 4.22 -13.25 -13.97
C HIS A 262 2.93 -14.04 -14.23
N PRO A 263 2.97 -15.38 -14.30
CA PRO A 263 1.80 -16.21 -14.53
C PRO A 263 0.83 -16.13 -13.35
N LEU A 264 -0.47 -16.23 -13.65
CA LEU A 264 -1.52 -16.32 -12.62
C LEU A 264 -1.32 -17.57 -11.75
N MET A 265 -1.62 -17.45 -10.46
CA MET A 265 -1.66 -18.59 -9.53
C MET A 265 -2.58 -19.69 -10.06
N SER A 266 -2.19 -20.95 -9.84
CA SER A 266 -3.11 -22.07 -9.97
C SER A 266 -4.23 -21.98 -8.93
N GLU A 267 -5.36 -22.65 -9.17
CA GLU A 267 -6.46 -22.72 -8.20
C GLU A 267 -5.98 -23.16 -6.81
N SER A 268 -5.12 -24.19 -6.74
CA SER A 268 -4.61 -24.70 -5.47
C SER A 268 -3.74 -23.68 -4.72
N GLN A 269 -2.88 -22.95 -5.41
CA GLN A 269 -2.09 -21.88 -4.80
C GLN A 269 -3.01 -20.75 -4.28
N TYR A 270 -3.99 -20.35 -5.08
CA TYR A 270 -4.93 -19.29 -4.71
C TYR A 270 -5.77 -19.64 -3.46
N LEU A 271 -6.17 -20.90 -3.32
CA LEU A 271 -7.03 -21.37 -2.22
C LEU A 271 -6.27 -21.71 -0.93
N ASP A 272 -4.95 -21.78 -0.97
CA ASP A 272 -4.16 -22.23 0.18
C ASP A 272 -3.10 -21.22 0.63
N SER A 273 -1.98 -21.10 -0.07
CA SER A 273 -0.80 -20.36 0.42
C SER A 273 -0.39 -19.16 -0.44
N GLY A 274 -1.09 -18.91 -1.54
CA GLY A 274 -0.68 -17.92 -2.54
C GLY A 274 -0.61 -16.47 -2.07
N PHE A 275 -1.18 -16.16 -0.91
CA PHE A 275 -1.23 -14.80 -0.38
C PHE A 275 -0.29 -14.53 0.79
N ASN A 276 0.32 -15.55 1.37
CA ASN A 276 1.27 -15.41 2.49
C ASN A 276 2.64 -16.00 2.19
N GLU A 277 2.79 -16.67 1.06
CA GLU A 277 4.05 -17.19 0.55
C GLU A 277 4.32 -16.63 -0.86
N PRO A 278 5.53 -16.06 -1.10
CA PRO A 278 5.89 -15.54 -2.42
C PRO A 278 5.81 -16.61 -3.51
N ASN A 279 5.27 -16.24 -4.65
CA ASN A 279 5.15 -17.10 -5.82
C ASN A 279 5.32 -16.29 -7.11
N ASP A 280 5.27 -16.95 -8.26
CA ASP A 280 5.56 -16.34 -9.56
C ASP A 280 4.54 -15.27 -9.99
N GLU A 281 3.34 -15.24 -9.39
CA GLU A 281 2.37 -14.17 -9.65
C GLU A 281 2.75 -12.86 -8.96
N TRP A 282 3.57 -12.89 -7.88
CA TRP A 282 3.94 -11.67 -7.16
C TRP A 282 4.95 -10.85 -7.95
N ILE A 283 4.54 -9.65 -8.35
CA ILE A 283 5.42 -8.67 -9.00
C ILE A 283 6.26 -7.96 -7.95
N TRP A 284 5.63 -7.49 -6.86
CA TRP A 284 6.28 -6.87 -5.72
C TRP A 284 5.61 -7.25 -4.43
N GLY A 285 6.39 -7.43 -3.37
CA GLY A 285 5.88 -7.77 -2.06
C GLY A 285 6.71 -7.17 -0.93
N VAL A 286 6.25 -7.38 0.28
CA VAL A 286 6.91 -6.96 1.51
C VAL A 286 7.44 -8.20 2.21
N TYR A 287 8.72 -8.19 2.55
CA TYR A 287 9.36 -9.28 3.29
C TYR A 287 9.24 -9.05 4.79
N GLU A 288 8.65 -10.01 5.48
CA GLU A 288 8.46 -10.01 6.92
C GLU A 288 9.09 -11.26 7.53
N ALA A 289 10.13 -11.08 8.35
CA ALA A 289 10.82 -12.17 9.02
C ALA A 289 10.28 -12.37 10.45
N SER A 290 10.39 -13.59 10.98
CA SER A 290 9.86 -13.96 12.30
C SER A 290 10.59 -13.31 13.48
N ASP A 291 11.79 -12.76 13.26
CA ASP A 291 12.58 -12.01 14.24
C ASP A 291 12.24 -10.52 14.27
N GLN A 292 11.37 -10.05 13.38
CA GLN A 292 10.91 -8.66 13.37
C GLN A 292 9.87 -8.41 14.45
N THR A 293 10.00 -7.27 15.13
CA THR A 293 9.11 -6.91 16.25
C THR A 293 7.86 -6.17 15.78
N ILE A 294 7.14 -6.72 14.82
CA ILE A 294 5.87 -6.17 14.35
C ILE A 294 4.66 -6.72 15.10
N TYR A 295 4.86 -7.70 15.94
CA TYR A 295 3.89 -8.24 16.89
C TYR A 295 2.45 -8.38 16.37
N TYR A 296 1.49 -7.96 17.23
CA TYR A 296 0.05 -8.18 17.10
C TYR A 296 -0.65 -7.25 16.11
N TYR A 297 0.07 -6.40 15.37
CA TYR A 297 -0.51 -5.33 14.54
C TYR A 297 0.05 -5.27 13.13
N SER A 298 0.70 -6.33 12.66
CA SER A 298 1.09 -6.52 11.26
C SER A 298 -0.12 -6.80 10.36
N PHE A 299 0.11 -6.89 9.06
CA PHE A 299 -0.96 -7.13 8.09
C PHE A 299 -1.83 -8.35 8.46
N TYR A 300 -1.21 -9.51 8.69
CA TYR A 300 -1.97 -10.72 9.06
C TYR A 300 -2.43 -10.73 10.51
N ALA A 301 -1.82 -9.96 11.39
CA ALA A 301 -2.34 -9.80 12.74
C ALA A 301 -3.66 -9.00 12.78
N TYR A 302 -3.99 -8.29 11.70
CA TYR A 302 -5.29 -7.63 11.53
C TYR A 302 -6.32 -8.48 10.79
N GLN A 303 -5.91 -9.36 9.88
CA GLN A 303 -6.87 -10.05 9.03
C GLN A 303 -6.59 -11.55 8.81
N GLY A 304 -5.48 -12.10 9.29
CA GLY A 304 -5.19 -13.53 9.13
C GLY A 304 -6.15 -14.42 9.91
N SER A 305 -6.85 -15.35 9.24
CA SER A 305 -7.85 -16.20 9.88
C SER A 305 -7.27 -17.13 10.95
N ASN A 306 -6.05 -17.64 10.75
CA ASN A 306 -5.32 -18.51 11.67
C ASN A 306 -4.46 -17.72 12.70
N ALA A 307 -4.40 -16.38 12.62
CA ALA A 307 -3.54 -15.60 13.49
C ALA A 307 -3.95 -15.68 14.96
N SER A 308 -2.96 -15.77 15.87
CA SER A 308 -3.20 -15.80 17.31
C SER A 308 -3.46 -14.42 17.93
N SER A 309 -3.32 -13.35 17.15
CA SER A 309 -3.58 -11.97 17.59
C SER A 309 -5.02 -11.79 18.07
N SER A 310 -5.25 -10.97 19.08
CA SER A 310 -6.60 -10.66 19.56
C SER A 310 -7.46 -9.97 18.50
N ASN A 311 -6.83 -9.20 17.59
CA ASN A 311 -7.51 -8.55 16.47
C ASN A 311 -8.16 -9.54 15.50
N CYS A 312 -7.54 -10.71 15.28
CA CYS A 312 -8.10 -11.74 14.42
C CYS A 312 -9.07 -12.64 15.18
N ARG A 313 -8.67 -13.08 16.39
CA ARG A 313 -9.50 -14.01 17.17
C ARG A 313 -10.85 -13.43 17.63
N SER A 314 -10.84 -12.18 18.09
CA SER A 314 -12.04 -11.51 18.62
C SER A 314 -12.75 -10.63 17.60
N TYR A 315 -12.03 -10.21 16.57
CA TYR A 315 -12.51 -9.29 15.54
C TYR A 315 -12.12 -9.79 14.14
N PRO A 316 -12.54 -11.01 13.75
CA PRO A 316 -12.18 -11.56 12.46
C PRO A 316 -12.70 -10.71 11.31
N THR A 317 -12.18 -10.96 10.12
CA THR A 317 -12.62 -10.32 8.88
C THR A 317 -13.55 -11.24 8.09
N ALA A 318 -14.51 -10.65 7.40
CA ALA A 318 -15.45 -11.34 6.54
C ALA A 318 -15.74 -10.53 5.28
N ILE A 319 -16.16 -11.20 4.22
CA ILE A 319 -16.70 -10.54 3.02
C ILE A 319 -18.10 -10.01 3.30
N SER A 320 -18.48 -8.90 2.65
CA SER A 320 -19.87 -8.45 2.64
C SER A 320 -20.77 -9.48 1.97
N LYS A 321 -21.95 -9.72 2.53
CA LYS A 321 -22.94 -10.62 1.91
C LYS A 321 -23.27 -10.16 0.48
N GLU A 322 -23.36 -8.85 0.27
CA GLU A 322 -23.68 -8.24 -1.01
C GLU A 322 -22.65 -8.57 -2.11
N LEU A 323 -21.38 -8.65 -1.78
CA LEU A 323 -20.36 -9.10 -2.74
C LEU A 323 -20.34 -10.62 -2.86
N TYR A 324 -20.46 -11.33 -1.74
CA TYR A 324 -20.45 -12.80 -1.74
C TYR A 324 -21.57 -13.38 -2.62
N ASP A 325 -22.78 -12.84 -2.54
CA ASP A 325 -23.94 -13.28 -3.32
C ASP A 325 -23.77 -13.08 -4.84
N GLN A 326 -22.80 -12.26 -5.27
CA GLN A 326 -22.48 -12.03 -6.68
C GLN A 326 -21.41 -13.00 -7.24
N ILE A 327 -20.76 -13.79 -6.37
CA ILE A 327 -19.80 -14.79 -6.80
C ILE A 327 -20.57 -16.01 -7.31
N PRO A 328 -20.36 -16.46 -8.59
CA PRO A 328 -21.04 -17.64 -9.11
C PRO A 328 -20.82 -18.89 -8.25
N GLU A 329 -21.81 -19.77 -8.16
CA GLU A 329 -21.69 -21.03 -7.41
C GLU A 329 -20.60 -21.96 -7.95
N THR A 330 -20.27 -21.84 -9.23
CA THR A 330 -19.21 -22.60 -9.90
C THR A 330 -17.82 -22.04 -9.64
N ASP A 331 -17.72 -20.82 -9.09
CA ASP A 331 -16.45 -20.15 -8.83
C ASP A 331 -15.80 -20.70 -7.54
N SER A 332 -14.63 -21.29 -7.69
CA SER A 332 -13.89 -21.90 -6.59
C SER A 332 -13.49 -20.92 -5.47
N ARG A 333 -13.43 -19.62 -5.78
CA ARG A 333 -13.16 -18.57 -4.79
C ARG A 333 -14.19 -18.51 -3.67
N ARG A 334 -15.45 -18.97 -3.90
CA ARG A 334 -16.45 -19.12 -2.82
C ARG A 334 -15.92 -19.91 -1.62
N ARG A 335 -15.01 -20.87 -1.84
CA ARG A 335 -14.40 -21.72 -0.81
C ARG A 335 -13.48 -20.95 0.15
N LEU A 336 -13.16 -19.70 -0.14
CA LEU A 336 -12.37 -18.82 0.73
C LEU A 336 -13.21 -18.14 1.83
N TRP A 337 -14.50 -18.37 1.87
CA TRP A 337 -15.40 -17.77 2.87
C TRP A 337 -16.30 -18.81 3.52
N LEU A 338 -16.61 -18.59 4.78
CA LEU A 338 -17.51 -19.43 5.55
C LEU A 338 -18.97 -19.11 5.21
N GLU A 339 -19.46 -19.66 4.10
CA GLU A 339 -20.86 -19.54 3.72
C GLU A 339 -21.75 -20.28 4.71
N PRO A 340 -22.74 -19.64 5.35
CA PRO A 340 -23.68 -20.33 6.23
C PRO A 340 -24.72 -21.10 5.42
N THR A 341 -25.16 -22.27 5.90
CA THR A 341 -26.40 -22.89 5.44
C THR A 341 -27.62 -22.03 5.85
N GLU A 342 -28.81 -22.32 5.31
CA GLU A 342 -30.03 -21.60 5.69
C GLU A 342 -30.30 -21.68 7.21
N GLU A 343 -30.08 -22.83 7.82
CA GLU A 343 -30.28 -23.04 9.26
C GLU A 343 -29.23 -22.29 10.08
N GLU A 344 -27.95 -22.36 9.69
CA GLU A 344 -26.85 -21.63 10.34
C GLU A 344 -27.03 -20.11 10.21
N TYR A 345 -27.50 -19.62 9.04
CA TYR A 345 -27.84 -18.21 8.83
C TYR A 345 -28.99 -17.78 9.74
N ALA A 346 -30.06 -18.58 9.83
CA ALA A 346 -31.19 -18.29 10.69
C ALA A 346 -30.80 -18.23 12.17
N GLU A 347 -29.92 -19.14 12.64
CA GLU A 347 -29.38 -19.13 14.00
C GLU A 347 -28.49 -17.90 14.24
N SER A 348 -27.51 -17.66 13.37
CA SER A 348 -26.53 -16.57 13.55
C SER A 348 -27.18 -15.19 13.50
N LYS A 349 -28.20 -15.00 12.69
CA LYS A 349 -28.97 -13.75 12.55
C LYS A 349 -29.79 -13.40 13.79
N LEU A 350 -30.00 -14.33 14.73
CA LEU A 350 -30.62 -14.00 16.04
C LEU A 350 -29.75 -12.99 16.79
N ASN A 351 -28.44 -13.00 16.60
CA ASN A 351 -27.56 -11.93 17.06
C ASN A 351 -27.55 -10.77 16.03
N LYS A 352 -28.56 -9.91 16.11
CA LYS A 352 -28.78 -8.79 15.17
C LYS A 352 -27.64 -7.77 15.12
N THR A 353 -26.78 -7.75 16.12
CA THR A 353 -25.66 -6.79 16.22
C THR A 353 -24.43 -7.27 15.47
N THR A 354 -24.03 -8.52 15.68
CA THR A 354 -22.74 -9.05 15.20
C THR A 354 -22.88 -10.23 14.24
N GLY A 355 -23.99 -11.00 14.28
CA GLY A 355 -24.11 -12.27 13.55
C GLY A 355 -23.16 -13.36 14.04
N ARG A 356 -22.63 -13.23 15.27
CA ARG A 356 -21.76 -14.24 15.87
C ARG A 356 -22.52 -15.54 16.05
N SER A 357 -21.94 -16.65 15.59
CA SER A 357 -22.42 -17.99 15.89
C SER A 357 -21.74 -18.56 17.14
N THR A 358 -22.52 -19.26 17.94
CA THR A 358 -22.04 -20.10 19.06
C THR A 358 -22.60 -21.51 18.97
N GLY A 359 -23.25 -21.87 17.87
CA GLY A 359 -23.95 -23.12 17.66
C GLY A 359 -23.48 -23.89 16.41
N LEU A 360 -24.36 -24.06 15.43
CA LEU A 360 -24.15 -24.92 14.26
C LEU A 360 -22.97 -24.45 13.40
N LEU A 361 -22.96 -23.19 12.99
CA LEU A 361 -21.89 -22.65 12.15
C LEU A 361 -20.53 -22.70 12.85
N GLN A 362 -20.47 -22.41 14.17
CA GLN A 362 -19.21 -22.51 14.92
C GLN A 362 -18.71 -23.96 14.96
N THR A 363 -19.60 -24.92 15.19
CA THR A 363 -19.25 -26.34 15.22
C THR A 363 -18.70 -26.81 13.89
N ARG A 364 -19.34 -26.44 12.77
CA ARG A 364 -18.89 -26.79 11.41
C ARG A 364 -17.58 -26.09 11.07
N ALA A 365 -17.43 -24.81 11.40
CA ALA A 365 -16.22 -24.05 11.10
C ALA A 365 -14.97 -24.69 11.71
N PHE A 366 -15.01 -25.09 13.00
CA PHE A 366 -13.87 -25.75 13.63
C PHE A 366 -13.65 -27.20 13.13
N LYS A 367 -14.71 -27.86 12.66
CA LYS A 367 -14.59 -29.20 12.08
C LYS A 367 -13.96 -29.18 10.68
N GLU A 368 -14.35 -28.24 9.83
CA GLU A 368 -13.98 -28.21 8.41
C GLU A 368 -12.79 -27.29 8.13
N PHE A 369 -12.59 -26.23 8.91
CA PHE A 369 -11.57 -25.20 8.75
C PHE A 369 -10.70 -25.02 10.01
N GLY A 370 -10.60 -26.05 10.87
CA GLY A 370 -9.88 -25.93 12.13
C GLY A 370 -8.37 -25.68 11.97
N ASP A 371 -7.79 -26.07 10.85
CA ASP A 371 -6.42 -25.76 10.43
C ASP A 371 -6.23 -24.31 9.95
N LYS A 372 -7.31 -23.66 9.51
CA LYS A 372 -7.34 -22.25 9.04
C LYS A 372 -7.85 -21.28 10.10
N LEU A 373 -8.15 -21.76 11.31
CA LEU A 373 -8.66 -20.96 12.43
C LEU A 373 -7.76 -21.14 13.67
N TYR A 374 -7.51 -20.05 14.38
CA TYR A 374 -6.91 -20.19 15.71
C TYR A 374 -7.93 -20.78 16.69
N SER A 375 -7.50 -21.66 17.58
CA SER A 375 -8.38 -22.48 18.44
C SER A 375 -9.39 -21.71 19.32
N THR A 376 -9.15 -20.41 19.55
CA THR A 376 -10.03 -19.54 20.33
C THR A 376 -10.69 -18.44 19.51
N SER A 377 -10.69 -18.56 18.18
CA SER A 377 -11.34 -17.59 17.30
C SER A 377 -12.84 -17.57 17.48
N LEU A 378 -13.43 -16.40 17.49
CA LEU A 378 -14.88 -16.23 17.39
C LEU A 378 -15.30 -16.50 15.94
N VAL A 379 -16.46 -17.13 15.76
CA VAL A 379 -16.97 -17.50 14.44
C VAL A 379 -18.13 -16.60 14.03
N PHE A 380 -18.10 -16.14 12.80
CA PHE A 380 -19.11 -15.29 12.18
C PHE A 380 -19.41 -15.78 10.77
N MET A 381 -20.58 -15.45 10.24
CA MET A 381 -20.92 -15.72 8.85
C MET A 381 -19.97 -15.01 7.89
N TYR A 382 -19.66 -15.65 6.77
CA TYR A 382 -18.82 -15.12 5.69
C TYR A 382 -17.38 -14.80 6.08
N MET A 383 -16.87 -15.34 7.22
CA MET A 383 -15.46 -15.23 7.59
C MET A 383 -14.56 -15.70 6.45
N GLN A 384 -13.42 -15.04 6.30
CA GLN A 384 -12.46 -15.30 5.24
C GLN A 384 -11.38 -16.34 5.64
N PHE A 385 -10.87 -17.05 4.66
CA PHE A 385 -9.71 -17.96 4.73
C PHE A 385 -8.68 -17.67 3.63
N LYS A 386 -8.81 -16.54 2.92
CA LYS A 386 -7.88 -16.10 1.88
C LYS A 386 -6.54 -15.66 2.49
N HIS A 387 -6.60 -14.92 3.58
CA HIS A 387 -5.43 -14.40 4.28
C HIS A 387 -5.16 -15.22 5.52
N MET A 388 -4.01 -15.90 5.53
CA MET A 388 -3.50 -16.66 6.66
C MET A 388 -2.09 -16.18 7.00
N CYS A 389 -1.71 -16.15 8.28
CA CYS A 389 -0.35 -15.81 8.67
C CYS A 389 0.59 -17.00 8.49
N SER A 390 1.85 -16.71 8.15
CA SER A 390 2.90 -17.73 8.03
C SER A 390 3.49 -18.10 9.40
N PHE A 391 3.47 -17.18 10.35
CA PHE A 391 3.92 -17.40 11.72
C PHE A 391 3.15 -16.56 12.73
N TYR A 392 3.08 -17.03 13.98
CA TYR A 392 2.39 -16.32 15.04
C TYR A 392 3.21 -15.14 15.58
N PRO A 393 2.52 -14.06 16.06
CA PRO A 393 1.05 -13.94 16.27
C PRO A 393 0.23 -13.59 15.01
N GLY A 394 0.84 -13.20 13.91
CA GLY A 394 0.15 -12.80 12.70
C GLY A 394 1.10 -12.21 11.66
N GLY A 395 2.33 -12.77 11.56
CA GLY A 395 3.35 -12.32 10.61
C GLY A 395 3.36 -13.13 9.32
N GLY A 396 3.97 -12.58 8.29
CA GLY A 396 4.15 -13.20 6.98
C GLY A 396 4.33 -12.16 5.88
N SER A 397 5.02 -12.53 4.82
CA SER A 397 5.17 -11.70 3.64
C SER A 397 3.83 -11.52 2.93
N PHE A 398 3.62 -10.37 2.29
CA PHE A 398 2.42 -10.11 1.50
C PHE A 398 2.75 -9.34 0.23
N ASN A 399 1.93 -9.52 -0.80
CA ASN A 399 2.11 -8.82 -2.07
C ASN A 399 1.70 -7.35 -1.98
N ILE A 400 2.34 -6.49 -2.77
CA ILE A 400 1.91 -5.11 -3.06
C ILE A 400 1.30 -5.06 -4.46
N PHE A 401 1.95 -5.74 -5.41
CA PHE A 401 1.48 -5.93 -6.78
C PHE A 401 1.55 -7.39 -7.16
N ARG A 402 0.55 -7.87 -7.86
CA ARG A 402 0.50 -9.20 -8.46
C ARG A 402 -0.17 -9.17 -9.84
N SER A 403 0.07 -10.18 -10.63
CA SER A 403 -0.34 -10.25 -12.03
C SER A 403 -1.85 -10.07 -12.23
N ALA A 404 -2.69 -10.67 -11.39
CA ALA A 404 -4.15 -10.54 -11.52
C ALA A 404 -4.64 -9.08 -11.41
N GLU A 405 -3.99 -8.23 -10.61
CA GLU A 405 -4.29 -6.80 -10.61
C GLU A 405 -4.00 -6.18 -11.98
N MET A 406 -2.91 -6.58 -12.63
CA MET A 406 -2.55 -6.07 -13.95
C MET A 406 -3.52 -6.53 -15.03
N TYR A 407 -4.01 -7.78 -14.99
CA TYR A 407 -5.09 -8.26 -15.85
C TYR A 407 -6.34 -7.38 -15.72
N LEU A 408 -6.75 -7.08 -14.50
CA LEU A 408 -7.93 -6.27 -14.21
C LEU A 408 -7.72 -4.78 -14.53
N THR A 409 -6.51 -4.26 -14.37
CA THR A 409 -6.14 -2.89 -14.75
C THR A 409 -6.18 -2.72 -16.27
N GLU A 410 -5.62 -3.66 -17.02
CA GLU A 410 -5.64 -3.66 -18.49
C GLU A 410 -7.09 -3.82 -19.00
N ALA A 411 -7.87 -4.74 -18.44
CA ALA A 411 -9.27 -4.96 -18.83
C ALA A 411 -10.15 -3.72 -18.57
N GLU A 412 -9.98 -3.03 -17.44
CA GLU A 412 -10.72 -1.80 -17.15
C GLU A 412 -10.33 -0.68 -18.14
N ALA A 413 -9.03 -0.51 -18.38
CA ALA A 413 -8.54 0.47 -19.34
C ALA A 413 -9.02 0.16 -20.77
N ASP A 414 -9.02 -1.09 -21.18
CA ASP A 414 -9.50 -1.52 -22.50
C ASP A 414 -11.01 -1.28 -22.68
N CYS A 415 -11.82 -1.41 -21.63
CA CYS A 415 -13.23 -0.98 -21.66
C CYS A 415 -13.36 0.51 -22.02
N HIS A 416 -12.56 1.38 -21.39
CA HIS A 416 -12.58 2.81 -21.66
C HIS A 416 -11.98 3.19 -23.03
N LEU A 417 -11.14 2.33 -23.59
CA LEU A 417 -10.55 2.47 -24.93
C LEU A 417 -11.42 1.87 -26.04
N ASN A 418 -12.60 1.35 -25.72
CA ASN A 418 -13.50 0.63 -26.64
C ASN A 418 -12.86 -0.63 -27.25
N LYS A 419 -11.97 -1.31 -26.52
CA LYS A 419 -11.34 -2.57 -26.89
C LYS A 419 -12.00 -3.73 -26.15
N GLU A 420 -13.30 -3.91 -26.38
CA GLU A 420 -14.13 -4.86 -25.61
C GLU A 420 -13.67 -6.31 -25.73
N ALA A 421 -13.21 -6.72 -26.91
CA ALA A 421 -12.75 -8.09 -27.14
C ALA A 421 -11.49 -8.42 -26.32
N GLU A 422 -10.58 -7.47 -26.19
CA GLU A 422 -9.37 -7.57 -25.36
C GLU A 422 -9.75 -7.66 -23.87
N ALA A 423 -10.64 -6.80 -23.40
CA ALA A 423 -11.13 -6.83 -22.02
C ALA A 423 -11.84 -8.16 -21.68
N GLN A 424 -12.70 -8.67 -22.57
CA GLN A 424 -13.35 -9.98 -22.42
C GLN A 424 -12.32 -11.11 -22.36
N LYS A 425 -11.29 -11.08 -23.23
CA LYS A 425 -10.21 -12.07 -23.23
C LYS A 425 -9.48 -12.09 -21.90
N LEU A 426 -9.10 -10.93 -21.35
CA LEU A 426 -8.40 -10.80 -20.07
C LEU A 426 -9.24 -11.35 -18.91
N LEU A 427 -10.55 -11.03 -18.87
CA LEU A 427 -11.45 -11.58 -17.86
C LEU A 427 -11.58 -13.11 -17.98
N ASN A 428 -11.67 -13.63 -19.19
CA ASN A 428 -11.75 -15.08 -19.42
C ASN A 428 -10.46 -15.79 -19.00
N GLU A 429 -9.29 -15.22 -19.28
CA GLU A 429 -8.00 -15.76 -18.84
C GLU A 429 -7.88 -15.76 -17.31
N LEU A 430 -8.24 -14.64 -16.65
CA LEU A 430 -8.19 -14.51 -15.19
C LEU A 430 -9.11 -15.53 -14.50
N ASN A 431 -10.35 -15.67 -14.98
CA ASN A 431 -11.36 -16.45 -14.28
C ASN A 431 -11.31 -17.93 -14.59
N LYS A 432 -10.66 -18.35 -15.68
CA LYS A 432 -10.59 -19.75 -16.11
C LYS A 432 -10.02 -20.70 -15.06
N ASN A 433 -9.09 -20.22 -14.24
CA ASN A 433 -8.49 -21.01 -13.16
C ASN A 433 -9.42 -21.20 -11.96
N HIS A 434 -10.49 -20.41 -11.86
CA HIS A 434 -11.43 -20.40 -10.73
C HIS A 434 -12.81 -20.92 -11.12
N ASP A 435 -13.21 -20.71 -12.34
CA ASP A 435 -14.51 -21.16 -12.88
C ASP A 435 -14.34 -21.60 -14.35
N SER A 436 -14.27 -22.90 -14.57
CA SER A 436 -14.11 -23.46 -15.91
C SER A 436 -15.29 -23.19 -16.84
N ALA A 437 -16.45 -22.82 -16.29
CA ALA A 437 -17.64 -22.45 -17.04
C ALA A 437 -17.71 -20.95 -17.38
N TYR A 438 -16.81 -20.14 -16.80
CA TYR A 438 -16.81 -18.71 -17.05
C TYR A 438 -16.52 -18.35 -18.50
N ASN A 439 -17.38 -17.53 -19.07
CA ASN A 439 -17.24 -17.02 -20.44
C ASN A 439 -17.90 -15.64 -20.55
N CYS A 440 -17.10 -14.59 -20.47
CA CYS A 440 -17.58 -13.22 -20.59
C CYS A 440 -17.91 -12.90 -22.06
N THR A 441 -19.15 -12.51 -22.30
CA THR A 441 -19.65 -12.01 -23.59
C THR A 441 -20.34 -10.65 -23.47
N LYS A 442 -20.21 -9.99 -22.30
CA LYS A 442 -20.78 -8.67 -22.02
C LYS A 442 -20.07 -7.59 -22.81
N THR A 443 -20.76 -6.50 -23.12
CA THR A 443 -20.26 -5.34 -23.87
C THR A 443 -20.66 -4.05 -23.17
N GLY A 444 -20.05 -2.92 -23.55
CA GLY A 444 -20.36 -1.59 -23.02
C GLY A 444 -20.26 -1.51 -21.50
N ASP A 445 -21.22 -0.83 -20.89
CA ASP A 445 -21.26 -0.61 -19.42
C ASP A 445 -21.40 -1.91 -18.62
N ASP A 446 -22.03 -2.93 -19.20
CA ASP A 446 -22.15 -4.24 -18.55
C ASP A 446 -20.79 -4.95 -18.48
N LEU A 447 -19.92 -4.80 -19.48
CA LEU A 447 -18.56 -5.33 -19.46
C LEU A 447 -17.71 -4.59 -18.39
N LEU A 448 -17.76 -3.28 -18.36
CA LEU A 448 -17.05 -2.50 -17.32
C LEU A 448 -17.54 -2.87 -15.91
N THR A 449 -18.84 -3.09 -15.73
CA THR A 449 -19.42 -3.55 -14.46
C THR A 449 -18.88 -4.93 -14.07
N GLU A 450 -18.74 -5.84 -15.04
CA GLU A 450 -18.16 -7.16 -14.82
C GLU A 450 -16.68 -7.09 -14.43
N VAL A 451 -15.88 -6.25 -15.11
CA VAL A 451 -14.48 -6.01 -14.74
C VAL A 451 -14.36 -5.50 -13.29
N LYS A 452 -15.18 -4.52 -12.91
CA LYS A 452 -15.22 -3.99 -11.55
C LYS A 452 -15.66 -5.04 -10.52
N LEU A 453 -16.60 -5.90 -10.87
CA LEU A 453 -17.04 -7.00 -10.01
C LEU A 453 -15.89 -7.98 -9.75
N TYR A 454 -15.21 -8.46 -10.78
CA TYR A 454 -14.10 -9.40 -10.61
C TYR A 454 -12.88 -8.74 -9.96
N ARG A 455 -12.68 -7.43 -10.13
CA ARG A 455 -11.67 -6.69 -9.39
C ARG A 455 -11.96 -6.69 -7.87
N ARG A 456 -13.19 -6.51 -7.47
CA ARG A 456 -13.63 -6.59 -6.07
C ARG A 456 -13.50 -8.01 -5.49
N ILE A 457 -13.85 -9.04 -6.28
CA ILE A 457 -13.77 -10.45 -5.88
C ILE A 457 -12.30 -10.89 -5.77
N ASP A 458 -11.53 -10.70 -6.83
CA ASP A 458 -10.18 -11.23 -6.92
C ASP A 458 -9.21 -10.49 -5.98
N LEU A 459 -9.27 -9.15 -5.92
CA LEU A 459 -8.41 -8.33 -5.07
C LEU A 459 -8.98 -8.10 -3.66
N TRP A 460 -10.02 -8.83 -3.27
CA TRP A 460 -10.60 -8.72 -1.94
C TRP A 460 -9.56 -8.88 -0.83
N GLY A 461 -9.53 -7.94 0.10
CA GLY A 461 -8.62 -7.98 1.25
C GLY A 461 -7.18 -7.54 0.97
N GLU A 462 -6.86 -7.10 -0.24
CA GLU A 462 -5.52 -6.72 -0.64
C GLU A 462 -5.24 -5.21 -0.65
N GLY A 463 -6.14 -4.41 -0.07
CA GLY A 463 -5.93 -2.98 0.13
C GLY A 463 -6.49 -2.09 -0.98
N PHE A 464 -7.38 -2.60 -1.83
CA PHE A 464 -7.93 -1.85 -2.98
C PHE A 464 -9.30 -1.26 -2.76
N ASP A 465 -10.10 -1.83 -1.87
CA ASP A 465 -11.54 -1.59 -1.78
C ASP A 465 -11.90 -0.10 -1.70
N TRP A 466 -11.37 0.64 -0.71
CA TRP A 466 -11.65 2.07 -0.57
C TRP A 466 -11.10 2.90 -1.74
N PHE A 467 -9.89 2.60 -2.23
CA PHE A 467 -9.25 3.34 -3.31
C PHE A 467 -10.01 3.16 -4.63
N ASP A 468 -10.49 1.97 -4.93
CA ASP A 468 -11.29 1.69 -6.11
C ASP A 468 -12.64 2.39 -6.04
N TYR A 469 -13.35 2.33 -4.90
CA TYR A 469 -14.62 3.04 -4.71
C TYR A 469 -14.44 4.57 -4.81
N LYS A 470 -13.33 5.11 -4.29
CA LYS A 470 -12.99 6.53 -4.42
C LYS A 470 -12.84 6.94 -5.88
N ARG A 471 -11.99 6.23 -6.66
CA ARG A 471 -11.74 6.57 -8.07
C ARG A 471 -12.95 6.33 -8.97
N TRP A 472 -13.76 5.31 -8.69
CA TRP A 472 -15.02 5.06 -9.41
C TRP A 472 -16.14 6.04 -9.03
N LYS A 473 -15.93 6.87 -8.03
CA LYS A 473 -16.95 7.79 -7.50
C LYS A 473 -18.24 7.06 -7.10
N GLN A 474 -18.10 5.88 -6.50
CA GLN A 474 -19.21 5.05 -6.05
C GLN A 474 -19.42 5.18 -4.54
N PRO A 475 -20.68 5.15 -4.06
CA PRO A 475 -20.96 5.20 -2.62
C PRO A 475 -20.54 3.90 -1.95
N ILE A 476 -20.06 3.99 -0.70
CA ILE A 476 -19.94 2.86 0.21
C ILE A 476 -21.32 2.64 0.85
N VAL A 477 -21.84 1.40 0.75
CA VAL A 477 -23.14 1.02 1.31
C VAL A 477 -22.99 -0.30 2.06
N ARG A 478 -22.88 -0.23 3.36
CA ARG A 478 -22.72 -1.39 4.25
C ARG A 478 -24.03 -1.65 4.97
N LYS A 479 -24.63 -2.83 4.71
CA LYS A 479 -25.90 -3.23 5.34
C LYS A 479 -25.66 -4.03 6.60
N SER A 480 -26.41 -3.70 7.66
CA SER A 480 -26.39 -4.47 8.89
C SER A 480 -27.06 -5.84 8.73
N ILE A 481 -26.78 -6.75 9.65
CA ILE A 481 -27.46 -8.04 9.73
C ILE A 481 -28.97 -7.87 9.90
N ALA A 482 -29.40 -6.85 10.66
CA ALA A 482 -30.82 -6.54 10.84
C ALA A 482 -31.48 -6.11 9.52
N ASP A 483 -30.74 -5.50 8.63
CA ASP A 483 -31.19 -5.02 7.30
C ASP A 483 -30.92 -6.03 6.16
N GLY A 484 -30.56 -7.26 6.52
CA GLY A 484 -30.35 -8.35 5.57
C GLY A 484 -28.95 -8.43 4.98
N GLY A 485 -27.99 -7.63 5.45
CA GLY A 485 -26.57 -7.72 5.12
C GLY A 485 -25.78 -8.57 6.12
N SER A 486 -24.48 -8.32 6.22
CA SER A 486 -23.58 -9.05 7.11
C SER A 486 -22.79 -8.16 8.08
N PHE A 487 -22.84 -6.84 7.92
CA PHE A 487 -22.04 -5.94 8.76
C PHE A 487 -22.52 -5.84 10.20
N HIS A 488 -21.55 -5.75 11.11
CA HIS A 488 -21.82 -5.31 12.48
C HIS A 488 -22.54 -3.95 12.47
N SER A 489 -23.54 -3.76 13.33
CA SER A 489 -24.39 -2.55 13.33
C SER A 489 -23.61 -1.23 13.43
N THR A 490 -22.47 -1.22 14.13
CA THR A 490 -21.59 -0.03 14.23
C THR A 490 -20.94 0.36 12.90
N PHE A 491 -20.73 -0.60 12.01
CA PHE A 491 -20.08 -0.40 10.71
C PHE A 491 -21.06 -0.31 9.54
N ALA A 492 -22.34 -0.49 9.80
CA ALA A 492 -23.40 -0.35 8.81
C ALA A 492 -23.69 1.13 8.55
N ILE A 493 -23.02 1.66 7.52
CA ILE A 493 -23.10 3.06 7.13
C ILE A 493 -23.35 3.20 5.62
N THR A 494 -23.84 4.37 5.23
CA THR A 494 -23.81 4.83 3.84
C THR A 494 -22.93 6.07 3.77
N LEU A 495 -21.88 6.03 2.93
CA LEU A 495 -20.98 7.15 2.68
C LEU A 495 -21.09 7.51 1.19
N LYS A 496 -21.53 8.73 0.90
CA LYS A 496 -21.65 9.23 -0.47
C LYS A 496 -20.28 9.72 -0.97
N PRO A 497 -20.03 9.75 -2.29
CA PRO A 497 -18.78 10.26 -2.85
C PRO A 497 -18.45 11.72 -2.49
N THR A 498 -19.46 12.49 -2.04
CA THR A 498 -19.33 13.90 -1.63
C THR A 498 -19.17 14.08 -0.12
N ASP A 499 -19.30 13.00 0.66
CA ASP A 499 -19.15 13.06 2.12
C ASP A 499 -17.64 13.03 2.49
N ALA A 500 -17.32 13.33 3.75
CA ALA A 500 -15.97 13.27 4.28
C ALA A 500 -14.93 13.95 3.36
N ASN A 501 -15.15 15.23 3.03
CA ASN A 501 -14.28 16.04 2.16
C ASN A 501 -14.04 15.36 0.78
N ASN A 502 -15.07 14.83 0.16
CA ASN A 502 -14.98 14.04 -1.08
C ASN A 502 -14.01 12.84 -0.96
N TRP A 503 -13.97 12.22 0.22
CA TRP A 503 -13.06 11.13 0.59
C TRP A 503 -11.58 11.52 0.51
N THR A 504 -11.29 12.77 0.74
CA THR A 504 -9.92 13.29 0.78
C THR A 504 -9.53 13.54 2.22
N TRP A 505 -8.43 12.95 2.65
CA TRP A 505 -7.85 13.22 3.95
C TRP A 505 -7.29 14.64 3.97
N VAL A 506 -7.52 15.37 5.05
CA VAL A 506 -6.95 16.72 5.21
C VAL A 506 -5.45 16.64 5.50
N ILE A 507 -4.72 17.69 5.15
CA ILE A 507 -3.29 17.74 5.45
C ILE A 507 -3.10 17.90 6.96
N PRO A 508 -2.30 17.05 7.60
CA PRO A 508 -2.16 17.04 9.05
C PRO A 508 -1.53 18.32 9.60
N ASN A 509 -1.99 18.76 10.76
CA ASN A 509 -1.45 19.94 11.45
C ASN A 509 0.06 19.87 11.66
N LYS A 510 0.61 18.68 11.87
CA LYS A 510 2.05 18.51 12.01
C LYS A 510 2.86 18.92 10.78
N GLU A 511 2.31 18.84 9.58
CA GLU A 511 2.96 19.46 8.41
C GLU A 511 2.81 20.98 8.45
N LYS A 512 1.63 21.49 8.77
CA LYS A 512 1.34 22.93 8.84
C LYS A 512 2.17 23.65 9.91
N ASP A 513 2.47 22.98 11.04
CA ASP A 513 3.29 23.52 12.13
C ASP A 513 4.74 23.82 11.71
N TYR A 514 5.25 23.16 10.68
CA TYR A 514 6.63 23.26 10.19
C TYR A 514 6.74 23.77 8.74
N ASN A 515 5.62 24.01 8.08
CA ASN A 515 5.57 24.41 6.67
C ASN A 515 4.61 25.60 6.47
N ASP A 516 5.14 26.80 6.57
CA ASP A 516 4.38 28.06 6.49
C ASP A 516 3.68 28.29 5.12
N LEU A 517 4.04 27.50 4.11
CA LEU A 517 3.44 27.58 2.77
C LEU A 517 2.18 26.73 2.63
N ILE A 518 1.84 25.95 3.67
CA ILE A 518 0.59 25.17 3.74
C ILE A 518 -0.27 25.74 4.87
N LYS A 519 -1.45 26.23 4.53
CA LYS A 519 -2.41 26.82 5.49
C LYS A 519 -3.63 25.93 5.69
#